data_359d13a269709e33b7cbba57b60865e0
#
_entry.id   359d13a269709e33b7cbba57b60865e0
#
_cell.length_a   1.000
_cell.length_b   1.000
_cell.length_c   1.000
_cell.angle_alpha   90.00
_cell.angle_beta   90.00
_cell.angle_gamma   90.00
#
_symmetry.space_group_name_H-M   'P 1'
#
loop_
_entity.id
_entity.type
_entity.pdbx_description
1 polymer ?
#
loop_
_entity_poly.entity_id
_entity_poly.type
_entity_poly.pdbx_seq_one_letter_code
_entity_poly.pdbx_strand_id
1 'polypeptide(L)'
;SGGGGGSNLSINDVSIVEGNAGTTNAVFTVSLSAPAGAGGVTFDIATADGTATIASNDYVSNSLTSQTIPPGSSNYTFTVQINGDATVEPNENYFVNVTNVTGATVTDGQGQGTITNDDVSLSFIHDIQGNGNSSPLNGLSITTRGIVTGVRSNGFFIQEPDATIDADPNTSEGIFVFTSSAPPAAVAVGNLVQVAGTVTEFIPTTDPNSPSQTELISPTVSLLSAGNPLPAAIVLTAADTDPAGSITQLEKFESMRVQVNSLTVI
;
A
#
# COMPACT_ATOMS: atom_id res chain seq x y z
N SER A 1 12.89 51.79 30.72
CA SER A 1 13.37 50.41 30.73
C SER A 1 12.19 49.48 30.52
N GLY A 2 11.91 49.15 29.29
CA GLY A 2 10.97 48.09 28.94
C GLY A 2 11.67 46.76 29.15
N GLY A 3 11.32 46.04 30.21
CA GLY A 3 11.65 44.63 30.35
C GLY A 3 10.91 43.88 29.28
N GLY A 4 11.56 43.62 28.16
CA GLY A 4 11.06 42.68 27.17
C GLY A 4 11.08 41.28 27.79
N GLY A 5 9.90 40.73 28.17
CA GLY A 5 9.77 39.32 28.44
C GLY A 5 10.28 38.62 27.20
N GLY A 6 11.29 37.76 27.36
CA GLY A 6 11.86 37.01 26.22
C GLY A 6 10.77 36.16 25.54
N SER A 7 10.78 36.09 24.20
CA SER A 7 9.89 35.23 23.46
C SER A 7 10.08 33.76 23.86
N ASN A 8 9.01 33.02 23.96
CA ASN A 8 9.07 31.56 24.15
C ASN A 8 9.20 30.91 22.77
N LEU A 9 10.13 29.94 22.68
CA LEU A 9 10.36 29.16 21.49
C LEU A 9 9.75 27.76 21.64
N SER A 10 9.04 27.32 20.63
CA SER A 10 8.54 25.95 20.50
C SER A 10 8.70 25.43 19.07
N ILE A 11 8.73 24.12 18.90
CA ILE A 11 8.64 23.43 17.61
C ILE A 11 7.41 22.52 17.61
N ASN A 12 6.73 22.41 16.45
CA ASN A 12 5.55 21.55 16.31
C ASN A 12 5.92 20.10 16.00
N ASP A 13 4.97 19.17 16.23
CA ASP A 13 5.00 17.80 15.71
C ASP A 13 4.43 17.76 14.28
N VAL A 14 4.86 16.74 13.51
CA VAL A 14 4.42 16.52 12.13
C VAL A 14 4.12 15.03 11.93
N SER A 15 2.99 14.73 11.31
CA SER A 15 2.67 13.37 10.84
C SER A 15 2.57 13.39 9.32
N ILE A 16 3.18 12.39 8.68
CA ILE A 16 3.27 12.28 7.22
C ILE A 16 3.15 10.82 6.78
N VAL A 17 2.46 10.60 5.67
CA VAL A 17 2.45 9.30 5.00
C VAL A 17 3.71 9.20 4.14
N GLU A 18 4.43 8.08 4.23
CA GLU A 18 5.71 7.91 3.53
C GLU A 18 5.54 7.81 2.02
N GLY A 19 4.51 7.05 1.56
CA GLY A 19 4.28 6.74 0.15
C GLY A 19 5.14 5.59 -0.35
N ASN A 20 4.72 4.96 -1.44
CA ASN A 20 5.30 3.69 -1.93
C ASN A 20 6.62 3.87 -2.71
N ALA A 21 7.15 5.07 -2.88
CA ALA A 21 8.45 5.35 -3.52
C ALA A 21 8.80 6.84 -3.47
N GLY A 22 10.09 7.15 -3.65
CA GLY A 22 10.59 8.52 -3.72
C GLY A 22 10.71 9.18 -2.35
N THR A 23 10.54 10.50 -2.29
CA THR A 23 10.66 11.24 -1.02
C THR A 23 9.49 12.20 -0.83
N THR A 24 9.01 12.31 0.42
CA THR A 24 7.99 13.26 0.84
C THR A 24 8.58 14.22 1.88
N ASN A 25 8.19 15.51 1.84
CA ASN A 25 8.74 16.52 2.72
C ASN A 25 7.89 16.69 3.99
N ALA A 26 8.47 16.42 5.16
CA ALA A 26 7.93 16.78 6.46
C ALA A 26 8.44 18.17 6.84
N VAL A 27 7.54 19.13 7.03
CA VAL A 27 7.90 20.54 7.31
C VAL A 27 7.58 20.88 8.75
N PHE A 28 8.62 21.04 9.56
CA PHE A 28 8.54 21.52 10.94
C PHE A 28 8.59 23.03 10.98
N THR A 29 7.92 23.63 11.98
CA THR A 29 7.92 25.07 12.23
C THR A 29 8.42 25.34 13.64
N VAL A 30 9.53 26.04 13.75
CA VAL A 30 9.98 26.65 15.00
C VAL A 30 9.26 27.98 15.14
N SER A 31 8.55 28.18 16.24
CA SER A 31 7.70 29.34 16.48
C SER A 31 8.10 30.11 17.73
N LEU A 32 7.98 31.43 17.69
CA LEU A 32 8.12 32.30 18.83
C LEU A 32 6.75 32.84 19.28
N SER A 33 6.55 32.96 20.59
CA SER A 33 5.32 33.51 21.17
C SER A 33 5.09 34.99 20.88
N ALA A 34 6.15 35.71 20.47
CA ALA A 34 6.15 37.09 19.99
C ALA A 34 7.31 37.30 19.00
N PRO A 35 7.23 38.26 18.10
CA PRO A 35 8.32 38.58 17.15
C PRO A 35 9.68 38.73 17.83
N ALA A 36 10.73 38.21 17.19
CA ALA A 36 12.10 38.29 17.69
C ALA A 36 12.51 39.78 17.91
N GLY A 37 13.18 40.02 19.03
CA GLY A 37 13.75 41.35 19.35
C GLY A 37 14.87 41.74 18.39
N ALA A 38 15.45 42.96 18.58
CA ALA A 38 16.42 43.56 17.68
C ALA A 38 17.67 42.69 17.40
N GLY A 39 18.01 41.74 18.28
CA GLY A 39 19.11 40.78 18.08
C GLY A 39 18.75 39.52 17.30
N GLY A 40 17.46 39.31 16.99
CA GLY A 40 16.98 38.04 16.47
C GLY A 40 17.02 36.90 17.49
N VAL A 41 16.70 35.69 17.07
CA VAL A 41 16.86 34.44 17.83
C VAL A 41 17.72 33.49 17.00
N THR A 42 18.79 32.94 17.59
CA THR A 42 19.66 31.97 16.91
C THR A 42 19.58 30.63 17.60
N PHE A 43 19.76 29.57 16.84
CA PHE A 43 19.68 28.19 17.32
C PHE A 43 20.35 27.20 16.35
N ASP A 44 20.61 25.98 16.81
CA ASP A 44 20.94 24.84 15.98
C ASP A 44 19.70 23.94 15.91
N ILE A 45 19.53 23.23 14.77
CA ILE A 45 18.41 22.32 14.56
C ILE A 45 18.89 21.07 13.82
N ALA A 46 18.51 19.88 14.31
CA ALA A 46 18.96 18.62 13.73
C ALA A 46 17.95 17.52 13.98
N THR A 47 17.89 16.57 13.02
CA THR A 47 17.18 15.28 13.18
C THR A 47 17.89 14.36 14.15
N ALA A 48 17.13 13.47 14.79
CA ALA A 48 17.65 12.36 15.61
C ALA A 48 16.72 11.14 15.44
N ASP A 49 17.32 9.94 15.45
CA ASP A 49 16.60 8.68 15.35
C ASP A 49 15.64 8.48 16.54
N GLY A 50 14.50 7.88 16.23
CA GLY A 50 13.55 7.30 17.16
C GLY A 50 13.39 5.81 16.85
N THR A 51 12.17 5.36 16.53
CA THR A 51 11.94 4.06 15.88
C THR A 51 12.28 4.11 14.40
N ALA A 52 11.96 5.22 13.73
CA ALA A 52 12.48 5.54 12.40
C ALA A 52 13.96 5.93 12.48
N THR A 53 14.79 5.35 11.60
CA THR A 53 16.25 5.52 11.64
C THR A 53 16.86 5.83 10.27
N ILE A 54 18.00 6.49 10.28
CA ILE A 54 18.80 6.69 9.06
C ILE A 54 19.32 5.33 8.53
N ALA A 55 19.56 4.38 9.42
CA ALA A 55 20.12 3.07 9.06
C ALA A 55 19.11 2.18 8.31
N SER A 56 17.81 2.27 8.62
CA SER A 56 16.71 1.64 7.90
C SER A 56 16.25 2.43 6.66
N ASN A 57 16.83 3.63 6.47
CA ASN A 57 16.53 4.51 5.33
C ASN A 57 15.13 5.16 5.38
N ASP A 58 14.55 5.34 6.56
CA ASP A 58 13.20 5.89 6.71
C ASP A 58 13.16 7.39 6.41
N TYR A 59 14.26 8.10 6.70
CA TYR A 59 14.37 9.53 6.41
C TYR A 59 15.81 9.96 6.13
N VAL A 60 15.96 11.13 5.52
CA VAL A 60 17.26 11.74 5.26
C VAL A 60 17.63 12.66 6.42
N SER A 61 18.77 12.39 7.05
CA SER A 61 19.27 13.24 8.15
C SER A 61 19.49 14.69 7.68
N ASN A 62 19.10 15.63 8.53
CA ASN A 62 19.34 17.06 8.30
C ASN A 62 19.84 17.71 9.58
N SER A 63 20.92 18.50 9.47
CA SER A 63 21.53 19.18 10.60
C SER A 63 22.05 20.55 10.14
N LEU A 64 21.54 21.60 10.77
CA LEU A 64 21.88 22.99 10.47
C LEU A 64 22.30 23.70 11.76
N THR A 65 23.39 24.46 11.69
CA THR A 65 23.90 25.26 12.81
C THR A 65 23.67 26.75 12.57
N SER A 66 23.57 27.53 13.64
CA SER A 66 23.47 28.97 13.62
C SER A 66 22.30 29.50 12.75
N GLN A 67 21.18 28.80 12.79
CA GLN A 67 19.95 29.25 12.12
C GLN A 67 19.40 30.50 12.86
N THR A 68 18.68 31.35 12.14
CA THR A 68 18.23 32.60 12.69
C THR A 68 16.75 32.87 12.37
N ILE A 69 15.97 33.24 13.39
CA ILE A 69 14.71 33.96 13.22
C ILE A 69 15.05 35.47 13.30
N PRO A 70 14.95 36.21 12.17
CA PRO A 70 15.38 37.60 12.14
C PRO A 70 14.50 38.50 13.00
N PRO A 71 14.99 39.67 13.40
CA PRO A 71 14.20 40.65 14.13
C PRO A 71 12.86 40.93 13.47
N GLY A 72 11.80 40.96 14.25
CA GLY A 72 10.43 41.19 13.77
C GLY A 72 9.73 39.98 13.17
N SER A 73 10.44 38.85 12.96
CA SER A 73 9.87 37.56 12.55
C SER A 73 9.58 36.67 13.75
N SER A 74 8.69 35.68 13.57
CA SER A 74 8.30 34.74 14.65
C SER A 74 8.37 33.26 14.27
N ASN A 75 8.75 32.92 13.04
CA ASN A 75 8.79 31.54 12.57
C ASN A 75 10.06 31.24 11.78
N TYR A 76 10.44 29.96 11.82
CA TYR A 76 11.46 29.35 10.96
C TYR A 76 10.97 27.97 10.55
N THR A 77 11.15 27.56 9.29
CA THR A 77 10.77 26.25 8.78
C THR A 77 11.98 25.36 8.56
N PHE A 78 11.86 24.11 8.96
CA PHE A 78 12.87 23.07 8.79
C PHE A 78 12.23 21.87 8.09
N THR A 79 12.84 21.42 7.00
CA THR A 79 12.31 20.31 6.19
C THR A 79 13.15 19.06 6.38
N VAL A 80 12.48 17.94 6.62
CA VAL A 80 13.06 16.60 6.63
C VAL A 80 12.45 15.82 5.46
N GLN A 81 13.28 15.15 4.66
CA GLN A 81 12.82 14.25 3.60
C GLN A 81 12.57 12.88 4.18
N ILE A 82 11.37 12.36 3.99
CA ILE A 82 10.96 11.01 4.35
C ILE A 82 11.06 10.16 3.09
N ASN A 83 11.73 9.03 3.19
CA ASN A 83 11.84 8.07 2.11
C ASN A 83 10.62 7.17 2.12
N GLY A 84 10.00 6.97 0.97
CA GLY A 84 8.92 6.00 0.79
C GLY A 84 9.44 4.76 0.09
N ASP A 85 8.90 3.61 0.46
CA ASP A 85 9.15 2.33 -0.20
C ASP A 85 7.86 1.49 -0.27
N ALA A 86 7.92 0.20 -0.48
CA ALA A 86 6.76 -0.68 -0.55
C ALA A 86 6.82 -1.80 0.51
N THR A 87 7.59 -1.58 1.56
CA THR A 87 7.76 -2.52 2.67
C THR A 87 6.69 -2.25 3.72
N VAL A 88 5.97 -3.30 4.12
CA VAL A 88 4.98 -3.15 5.20
C VAL A 88 5.69 -3.04 6.53
N GLU A 89 5.59 -1.88 7.15
CA GLU A 89 6.23 -1.54 8.41
C GLU A 89 5.22 -0.99 9.44
N PRO A 90 5.52 -1.02 10.74
CA PRO A 90 4.71 -0.29 11.71
C PRO A 90 4.90 1.22 11.51
N ASN A 91 3.92 2.03 11.93
CA ASN A 91 4.15 3.47 12.03
C ASN A 91 5.33 3.77 12.95
N GLU A 92 6.19 4.69 12.53
CA GLU A 92 7.44 5.00 13.19
C GLU A 92 7.56 6.47 13.57
N ASN A 93 8.57 6.80 14.36
CA ASN A 93 8.85 8.19 14.73
C ASN A 93 10.35 8.51 14.70
N TYR A 94 10.66 9.76 14.45
CA TYR A 94 11.98 10.40 14.61
C TYR A 94 11.79 11.75 15.30
N PHE A 95 12.89 12.40 15.66
CA PHE A 95 12.85 13.68 16.36
C PHE A 95 13.58 14.78 15.60
N VAL A 96 13.14 16.00 15.81
CA VAL A 96 13.85 17.22 15.40
C VAL A 96 14.13 18.03 16.65
N ASN A 97 15.40 18.24 16.98
CA ASN A 97 15.85 18.91 18.19
C ASN A 97 16.35 20.31 17.88
N VAL A 98 15.85 21.30 18.62
CA VAL A 98 16.32 22.68 18.61
C VAL A 98 17.20 22.91 19.83
N THR A 99 18.46 23.26 19.59
CA THR A 99 19.48 23.39 20.64
C THR A 99 20.22 24.72 20.51
N ASN A 100 21.08 25.06 21.47
CA ASN A 100 21.95 26.25 21.48
C ASN A 100 21.17 27.55 21.22
N VAL A 101 19.95 27.65 21.77
CA VAL A 101 19.07 28.83 21.56
C VAL A 101 19.57 30.05 22.26
N THR A 102 19.65 31.16 21.54
CA THR A 102 19.90 32.50 22.11
C THR A 102 18.81 33.45 21.71
N GLY A 103 18.46 34.40 22.59
CA GLY A 103 17.43 35.42 22.32
C GLY A 103 15.99 34.98 22.59
N ALA A 104 15.75 33.73 23.00
CA ALA A 104 14.45 33.22 23.42
C ALA A 104 14.57 32.23 24.57
N THR A 105 13.45 31.95 25.25
CA THR A 105 13.33 30.87 26.23
C THR A 105 12.70 29.63 25.55
N VAL A 106 13.35 28.51 25.63
CA VAL A 106 12.81 27.23 25.06
C VAL A 106 11.72 26.71 25.99
N THR A 107 10.50 26.58 25.48
CA THR A 107 9.37 25.92 26.16
C THR A 107 9.12 24.52 25.61
N ASP A 108 9.45 24.32 24.33
CA ASP A 108 9.42 23.03 23.67
C ASP A 108 10.52 23.03 22.57
N GLY A 109 11.56 22.25 22.79
CA GLY A 109 12.73 22.19 21.89
C GLY A 109 12.80 20.91 21.05
N GLN A 110 11.78 20.05 21.10
CA GLN A 110 11.78 18.79 20.37
C GLN A 110 10.45 18.56 19.66
N GLY A 111 10.47 18.59 18.34
CA GLY A 111 9.36 18.14 17.51
C GLY A 111 9.45 16.65 17.19
N GLN A 112 8.35 15.94 17.27
CA GLN A 112 8.24 14.56 16.82
C GLN A 112 7.72 14.50 15.38
N GLY A 113 8.45 13.81 14.51
CA GLY A 113 7.96 13.36 13.22
C GLY A 113 7.36 11.97 13.35
N THR A 114 6.14 11.78 12.88
CA THR A 114 5.51 10.45 12.77
C THR A 114 5.42 10.07 11.31
N ILE A 115 6.07 8.98 10.92
CA ILE A 115 5.96 8.36 9.60
C ILE A 115 4.85 7.34 9.67
N THR A 116 3.85 7.50 8.82
CA THR A 116 2.70 6.59 8.73
C THR A 116 2.89 5.70 7.53
N ASN A 117 2.97 4.39 7.77
CA ASN A 117 3.03 3.39 6.72
C ASN A 117 1.70 3.34 5.96
N ASP A 118 1.74 3.31 4.63
CA ASP A 118 0.60 3.12 3.74
C ASP A 118 0.72 1.87 2.85
N ASP A 119 1.73 1.05 3.12
CA ASP A 119 1.94 -0.20 2.43
C ASP A 119 1.05 -1.32 2.97
N VAL A 120 0.73 -2.25 2.08
CA VAL A 120 -0.13 -3.40 2.38
C VAL A 120 0.56 -4.70 2.02
N SER A 121 0.44 -5.70 2.88
CA SER A 121 0.89 -7.05 2.54
C SER A 121 0.04 -7.59 1.40
N LEU A 122 0.70 -8.01 0.33
CA LEU A 122 0.04 -8.61 -0.83
C LEU A 122 0.19 -10.13 -0.78
N SER A 123 -0.94 -10.82 -1.05
CA SER A 123 -0.94 -12.25 -1.35
C SER A 123 -1.02 -12.42 -2.86
N PHE A 124 -0.17 -13.26 -3.44
CA PHE A 124 -0.30 -13.63 -4.84
C PHE A 124 -1.55 -14.49 -5.05
N ILE A 125 -2.15 -14.44 -6.25
CA ILE A 125 -3.37 -15.22 -6.53
C ILE A 125 -3.08 -16.70 -6.48
N HIS A 126 -1.94 -17.16 -6.99
CA HIS A 126 -1.53 -18.56 -6.88
C HIS A 126 -1.38 -19.06 -5.42
N ASP A 127 -0.91 -18.19 -4.49
CA ASP A 127 -0.88 -18.51 -3.05
C ASP A 127 -2.28 -18.57 -2.44
N ILE A 128 -3.20 -17.71 -2.91
CA ILE A 128 -4.61 -17.74 -2.48
C ILE A 128 -5.29 -19.00 -2.96
N GLN A 129 -5.11 -19.37 -4.22
CA GLN A 129 -5.67 -20.57 -4.82
C GLN A 129 -5.07 -21.86 -4.21
N GLY A 130 -3.74 -21.87 -4.05
CA GLY A 130 -3.01 -23.07 -3.66
C GLY A 130 -3.06 -24.15 -4.76
N ASN A 131 -2.58 -25.34 -4.44
CA ASN A 131 -2.53 -26.49 -5.37
C ASN A 131 -3.56 -27.58 -5.04
N GLY A 132 -4.56 -27.27 -4.24
CA GLY A 132 -5.64 -28.14 -3.82
C GLY A 132 -6.99 -27.68 -4.37
N ASN A 133 -8.05 -28.39 -3.98
CA ASN A 133 -9.42 -28.07 -4.37
C ASN A 133 -10.06 -26.99 -3.50
N SER A 134 -9.32 -26.42 -2.59
CA SER A 134 -9.76 -25.35 -1.69
C SER A 134 -8.57 -24.50 -1.30
N SER A 135 -8.80 -23.21 -1.16
CA SER A 135 -7.79 -22.23 -0.77
C SER A 135 -7.21 -22.51 0.62
N PRO A 136 -5.88 -22.50 0.77
CA PRO A 136 -5.24 -22.55 2.09
C PRO A 136 -5.54 -21.32 2.93
N LEU A 137 -6.02 -20.21 2.31
CA LEU A 137 -6.34 -18.94 2.97
C LEU A 137 -7.85 -18.76 3.18
N ASN A 138 -8.67 -19.81 3.02
CA ASN A 138 -10.11 -19.71 3.21
C ASN A 138 -10.50 -19.12 4.57
N GLY A 139 -11.36 -18.12 4.57
CA GLY A 139 -11.81 -17.37 5.75
C GLY A 139 -10.90 -16.20 6.15
N LEU A 140 -9.74 -16.02 5.52
CA LEU A 140 -8.83 -14.91 5.81
C LEU A 140 -9.14 -13.69 4.96
N SER A 141 -8.94 -12.51 5.55
CA SER A 141 -8.93 -11.23 4.81
C SER A 141 -7.55 -10.98 4.25
N ILE A 142 -7.47 -10.75 2.95
CA ILE A 142 -6.21 -10.55 2.22
C ILE A 142 -6.31 -9.33 1.29
N THR A 143 -5.17 -8.89 0.79
CA THR A 143 -5.08 -7.95 -0.32
C THR A 143 -4.28 -8.60 -1.45
N THR A 144 -4.79 -8.51 -2.67
CA THR A 144 -4.12 -9.01 -3.88
C THR A 144 -4.19 -7.99 -5.01
N ARG A 145 -3.46 -8.25 -6.09
CA ARG A 145 -3.48 -7.45 -7.33
C ARG A 145 -3.66 -8.36 -8.52
N GLY A 146 -4.36 -7.86 -9.55
CA GLY A 146 -4.49 -8.61 -10.80
C GLY A 146 -5.06 -7.74 -11.91
N ILE A 147 -4.85 -8.20 -13.15
CA ILE A 147 -5.44 -7.57 -14.33
C ILE A 147 -6.87 -8.10 -14.49
N VAL A 148 -7.84 -7.20 -14.63
CA VAL A 148 -9.23 -7.57 -14.90
C VAL A 148 -9.30 -8.25 -16.26
N THR A 149 -9.72 -9.51 -16.27
CA THR A 149 -9.82 -10.34 -17.48
C THR A 149 -11.25 -10.53 -17.96
N GLY A 150 -12.24 -10.36 -17.08
CA GLY A 150 -13.66 -10.47 -17.43
C GLY A 150 -14.54 -9.82 -16.37
N VAL A 151 -15.72 -9.34 -16.79
CA VAL A 151 -16.68 -8.67 -15.91
C VAL A 151 -18.04 -9.35 -16.03
N ARG A 152 -18.71 -9.57 -14.89
CA ARG A 152 -20.07 -10.07 -14.75
C ARG A 152 -20.98 -9.04 -14.07
N SER A 153 -22.27 -9.30 -14.02
CA SER A 153 -23.24 -8.42 -13.35
C SER A 153 -23.08 -8.36 -11.83
N ASN A 154 -22.41 -9.34 -11.22
CA ASN A 154 -22.24 -9.49 -9.77
C ASN A 154 -20.79 -9.73 -9.34
N GLY A 155 -19.83 -9.47 -10.23
CA GLY A 155 -18.41 -9.70 -9.93
C GLY A 155 -17.53 -9.59 -11.17
N PHE A 156 -16.27 -9.91 -11.00
CA PHE A 156 -15.27 -9.84 -12.06
C PHE A 156 -14.13 -10.82 -11.80
N PHE A 157 -13.39 -11.13 -12.84
CA PHE A 157 -12.22 -11.97 -12.78
C PHE A 157 -10.97 -11.12 -12.84
N ILE A 158 -10.00 -11.41 -12.00
CA ILE A 158 -8.65 -10.88 -12.09
C ILE A 158 -7.68 -12.04 -12.25
N GLN A 159 -6.58 -11.79 -12.95
CA GLN A 159 -5.50 -12.74 -13.14
C GLN A 159 -4.17 -12.03 -12.95
N GLU A 160 -3.17 -12.73 -12.41
CA GLU A 160 -1.83 -12.20 -12.28
C GLU A 160 -1.24 -11.80 -13.63
N PRO A 161 -0.45 -10.70 -13.67
CA PRO A 161 0.40 -10.41 -14.83
C PRO A 161 1.37 -11.56 -15.09
N ASP A 162 1.69 -11.85 -16.37
CA ASP A 162 2.63 -12.91 -16.75
C ASP A 162 4.01 -12.80 -16.06
N ALA A 163 4.37 -11.63 -15.56
CA ALA A 163 5.64 -11.39 -14.86
C ALA A 163 5.65 -11.87 -13.40
N THR A 164 4.49 -12.16 -12.82
CA THR A 164 4.34 -12.53 -11.39
C THR A 164 3.81 -13.94 -11.17
N ILE A 165 3.49 -14.66 -12.24
CA ILE A 165 3.05 -16.07 -12.17
C ILE A 165 4.16 -16.94 -11.55
N ASP A 166 3.76 -17.96 -10.80
CA ASP A 166 4.70 -18.91 -10.26
C ASP A 166 5.11 -20.00 -11.29
N ALA A 167 5.89 -20.99 -10.85
CA ALA A 167 6.34 -22.09 -11.70
C ALA A 167 5.54 -23.40 -11.43
N ASP A 168 4.59 -23.40 -10.51
CA ASP A 168 3.78 -24.57 -10.20
C ASP A 168 2.60 -24.68 -11.20
N PRO A 169 2.57 -25.71 -12.06
CA PRO A 169 1.49 -25.87 -13.03
C PRO A 169 0.16 -26.31 -12.40
N ASN A 170 0.09 -26.49 -11.08
CA ASN A 170 -1.11 -26.95 -10.37
C ASN A 170 -1.82 -25.82 -9.61
N THR A 171 -1.25 -24.64 -9.57
CA THR A 171 -1.87 -23.43 -9.00
C THR A 171 -2.61 -22.63 -10.07
N SER A 172 -3.69 -21.97 -9.71
CA SER A 172 -4.36 -21.01 -10.60
C SER A 172 -3.86 -19.60 -10.35
N GLU A 173 -3.62 -18.86 -11.44
CA GLU A 173 -3.26 -17.44 -11.42
C GLU A 173 -4.49 -16.51 -11.49
N GLY A 174 -5.69 -17.08 -11.52
CA GLY A 174 -6.94 -16.34 -11.64
C GLY A 174 -7.81 -16.47 -10.38
N ILE A 175 -8.59 -15.42 -10.08
CA ILE A 175 -9.58 -15.46 -9.01
C ILE A 175 -10.83 -14.67 -9.37
N PHE A 176 -11.98 -15.13 -8.92
CA PHE A 176 -13.23 -14.41 -9.01
C PHE A 176 -13.40 -13.46 -7.82
N VAL A 177 -13.86 -12.24 -8.09
CA VAL A 177 -14.17 -11.24 -7.07
C VAL A 177 -15.68 -11.00 -7.09
N PHE A 178 -16.37 -11.44 -6.06
CA PHE A 178 -17.81 -11.33 -5.93
C PHE A 178 -18.21 -9.99 -5.30
N THR A 179 -18.93 -9.15 -6.06
CA THR A 179 -19.38 -7.82 -5.61
C THR A 179 -20.86 -7.77 -5.21
N SER A 180 -21.58 -8.88 -5.33
CA SER A 180 -23.03 -9.00 -5.11
C SER A 180 -23.91 -8.11 -6.00
N SER A 181 -23.35 -7.12 -6.63
CA SER A 181 -23.98 -6.17 -7.57
C SER A 181 -22.99 -5.81 -8.68
N ALA A 182 -23.37 -4.91 -9.58
CA ALA A 182 -22.47 -4.47 -10.66
C ALA A 182 -21.14 -3.94 -10.09
N PRO A 183 -19.99 -4.40 -10.60
CA PRO A 183 -18.68 -3.94 -10.18
C PRO A 183 -18.50 -2.41 -10.33
N PRO A 184 -17.63 -1.78 -9.50
CA PRO A 184 -17.38 -0.35 -9.60
C PRO A 184 -16.67 0.04 -10.91
N ALA A 185 -16.72 1.34 -11.25
CA ALA A 185 -16.14 1.87 -12.50
C ALA A 185 -14.63 1.62 -12.68
N ALA A 186 -13.90 1.38 -11.59
CA ALA A 186 -12.49 0.97 -11.63
C ALA A 186 -12.27 -0.39 -12.33
N VAL A 187 -13.33 -1.21 -12.42
CA VAL A 187 -13.28 -2.56 -12.99
C VAL A 187 -13.62 -2.51 -14.47
N ALA A 188 -12.57 -2.44 -15.28
CA ALA A 188 -12.67 -2.60 -16.73
C ALA A 188 -11.58 -3.57 -17.21
N VAL A 189 -11.91 -4.38 -18.23
CA VAL A 189 -10.96 -5.34 -18.80
C VAL A 189 -9.67 -4.63 -19.23
N GLY A 190 -8.51 -5.15 -18.80
CA GLY A 190 -7.21 -4.54 -18.99
C GLY A 190 -6.79 -3.55 -17.89
N ASN A 191 -7.63 -3.27 -16.90
CA ASN A 191 -7.20 -2.52 -15.74
C ASN A 191 -6.46 -3.43 -14.74
N LEU A 192 -5.33 -2.95 -14.22
CA LEU A 192 -4.69 -3.53 -13.05
C LEU A 192 -5.36 -2.93 -11.81
N VAL A 193 -5.90 -3.79 -10.97
CA VAL A 193 -6.60 -3.38 -9.74
C VAL A 193 -5.98 -4.04 -8.51
N GLN A 194 -6.06 -3.34 -7.39
CA GLN A 194 -5.82 -3.92 -6.07
C GLN A 194 -7.18 -4.23 -5.45
N VAL A 195 -7.31 -5.42 -4.88
CA VAL A 195 -8.53 -5.91 -4.24
C VAL A 195 -8.20 -6.38 -2.83
N ALA A 196 -8.84 -5.78 -1.83
CA ALA A 196 -8.88 -6.31 -0.47
C ALA A 196 -10.24 -7.00 -0.26
N GLY A 197 -10.24 -8.22 0.28
CA GLY A 197 -11.47 -8.99 0.48
C GLY A 197 -11.22 -10.22 1.35
N THR A 198 -12.29 -10.96 1.64
CA THR A 198 -12.21 -12.23 2.38
C THR A 198 -12.28 -13.39 1.41
N VAL A 199 -11.33 -14.31 1.52
CA VAL A 199 -11.31 -15.54 0.72
C VAL A 199 -12.43 -16.47 1.17
N THR A 200 -13.19 -17.01 0.24
CA THR A 200 -14.25 -18.00 0.54
C THR A 200 -14.34 -19.05 -0.56
N GLU A 201 -14.83 -20.22 -0.18
CA GLU A 201 -15.14 -21.32 -1.09
C GLU A 201 -16.63 -21.29 -1.41
N PHE A 202 -16.99 -20.98 -2.63
CA PHE A 202 -18.38 -20.97 -3.08
C PHE A 202 -18.78 -22.26 -3.76
N ILE A 203 -19.82 -22.93 -3.25
CA ILE A 203 -20.47 -24.08 -3.91
C ILE A 203 -21.91 -23.66 -4.23
N PRO A 204 -22.36 -23.77 -5.50
CA PRO A 204 -23.73 -23.46 -5.85
C PRO A 204 -24.74 -24.33 -5.10
N THR A 205 -25.74 -23.73 -4.47
CA THR A 205 -26.77 -24.49 -3.73
C THR A 205 -27.62 -25.37 -4.64
N THR A 206 -27.67 -25.06 -5.93
CA THR A 206 -28.37 -25.85 -6.97
C THR A 206 -27.58 -27.05 -7.45
N ASP A 207 -26.26 -27.08 -7.18
CA ASP A 207 -25.37 -28.19 -7.50
C ASP A 207 -24.35 -28.39 -6.38
N PRO A 208 -24.75 -29.03 -5.26
CA PRO A 208 -23.90 -29.21 -4.08
C PRO A 208 -22.74 -30.18 -4.29
N ASN A 209 -22.69 -30.88 -5.40
CA ASN A 209 -21.60 -31.80 -5.79
C ASN A 209 -20.60 -31.14 -6.74
N SER A 210 -20.82 -29.90 -7.15
CA SER A 210 -19.86 -29.12 -7.91
C SER A 210 -18.59 -28.88 -7.08
N PRO A 211 -17.40 -28.88 -7.70
CA PRO A 211 -16.20 -28.30 -7.04
C PRO A 211 -16.51 -26.91 -6.54
N SER A 212 -15.88 -26.52 -5.42
CA SER A 212 -15.98 -25.13 -4.95
C SER A 212 -15.25 -24.19 -5.91
N GLN A 213 -15.67 -22.94 -5.92
CA GLN A 213 -14.95 -21.85 -6.57
C GLN A 213 -14.33 -20.97 -5.47
N THR A 214 -13.01 -20.80 -5.51
CA THR A 214 -12.33 -19.84 -4.65
C THR A 214 -12.67 -18.42 -5.13
N GLU A 215 -13.23 -17.60 -4.23
CA GLU A 215 -13.59 -16.23 -4.55
C GLU A 215 -13.26 -15.24 -3.42
N LEU A 216 -13.15 -13.97 -3.77
CA LEU A 216 -13.04 -12.87 -2.81
C LEU A 216 -14.42 -12.22 -2.63
N ILE A 217 -14.91 -12.22 -1.38
CA ILE A 217 -16.18 -11.57 -1.00
C ILE A 217 -15.94 -10.26 -0.25
N SER A 218 -16.96 -9.40 -0.22
CA SER A 218 -16.92 -8.07 0.42
C SER A 218 -15.74 -7.20 -0.03
N PRO A 219 -15.48 -7.10 -1.34
CA PRO A 219 -14.25 -6.49 -1.84
C PRO A 219 -14.25 -4.97 -1.71
N THR A 220 -13.06 -4.42 -1.41
CA THR A 220 -12.69 -3.03 -1.70
C THR A 220 -11.74 -3.04 -2.89
N VAL A 221 -12.03 -2.21 -3.91
CA VAL A 221 -11.29 -2.21 -5.18
C VAL A 221 -10.69 -0.85 -5.45
N SER A 222 -9.40 -0.81 -5.75
CA SER A 222 -8.67 0.39 -6.16
C SER A 222 -8.03 0.19 -7.53
N LEU A 223 -8.14 1.20 -8.41
CA LEU A 223 -7.47 1.20 -9.70
C LEU A 223 -5.99 1.56 -9.51
N LEU A 224 -5.09 0.73 -10.01
CA LEU A 224 -3.64 1.02 -10.02
C LEU A 224 -3.19 1.57 -11.38
N SER A 225 -3.61 0.93 -12.48
CA SER A 225 -3.33 1.41 -13.84
C SER A 225 -4.36 0.88 -14.83
N ALA A 226 -4.49 1.54 -15.98
CA ALA A 226 -5.42 1.16 -17.04
C ALA A 226 -4.68 0.78 -18.32
N GLY A 227 -5.34 -0.02 -19.19
CA GLY A 227 -4.81 -0.36 -20.52
C GLY A 227 -3.63 -1.33 -20.50
N ASN A 228 -3.53 -2.16 -19.45
CA ASN A 228 -2.49 -3.19 -19.39
C ASN A 228 -2.78 -4.33 -20.37
N PRO A 229 -1.73 -4.99 -20.90
CA PRO A 229 -1.91 -6.21 -21.69
C PRO A 229 -2.60 -7.28 -20.84
N LEU A 230 -3.51 -8.04 -21.47
CA LEU A 230 -4.13 -9.16 -20.79
C LEU A 230 -3.13 -10.30 -20.62
N PRO A 231 -3.14 -11.02 -19.49
CA PRO A 231 -2.33 -12.23 -19.31
C PRO A 231 -2.55 -13.23 -20.45
N ALA A 232 -1.53 -13.99 -20.78
CA ALA A 232 -1.61 -15.00 -21.84
C ALA A 232 -2.71 -16.04 -21.54
N ALA A 233 -3.51 -16.39 -22.56
CA ALA A 233 -4.51 -17.42 -22.37
C ALA A 233 -3.84 -18.81 -22.40
N ILE A 234 -4.18 -19.69 -21.45
CA ILE A 234 -3.71 -21.07 -21.44
C ILE A 234 -4.52 -21.90 -22.45
N VAL A 235 -3.82 -22.61 -23.32
CA VAL A 235 -4.47 -23.50 -24.30
C VAL A 235 -4.82 -24.80 -23.62
N LEU A 236 -6.13 -25.05 -23.44
CA LEU A 236 -6.61 -26.33 -22.92
C LEU A 236 -6.40 -27.43 -23.96
N THR A 237 -5.87 -28.55 -23.51
CA THR A 237 -5.66 -29.78 -24.31
C THR A 237 -6.78 -30.76 -24.08
N ALA A 238 -6.86 -31.80 -24.93
CA ALA A 238 -7.80 -32.89 -24.73
C ALA A 238 -7.59 -33.67 -23.40
N ALA A 239 -6.36 -33.66 -22.88
CA ALA A 239 -6.06 -34.29 -21.60
C ALA A 239 -6.62 -33.47 -20.41
N ASP A 240 -6.66 -32.13 -20.51
CA ASP A 240 -7.21 -31.27 -19.46
C ASP A 240 -8.74 -31.33 -19.38
N THR A 241 -9.40 -31.81 -20.45
CA THR A 241 -10.87 -31.92 -20.55
C THR A 241 -11.34 -33.37 -20.76
N ASP A 242 -10.54 -34.35 -20.35
CA ASP A 242 -10.89 -35.79 -20.48
C ASP A 242 -12.14 -36.10 -19.64
N PRO A 243 -13.24 -36.57 -20.25
CA PRO A 243 -14.46 -36.97 -19.51
C PRO A 243 -14.23 -38.09 -18.47
N ALA A 244 -13.17 -38.85 -18.60
CA ALA A 244 -12.77 -39.89 -17.63
C ALA A 244 -11.85 -39.36 -16.52
N GLY A 245 -11.48 -38.09 -16.60
CA GLY A 245 -10.63 -37.44 -15.62
C GLY A 245 -11.35 -37.10 -14.30
N SER A 246 -10.62 -36.50 -13.37
CA SER A 246 -11.19 -36.04 -12.11
C SER A 246 -12.14 -34.87 -12.36
N ILE A 247 -13.19 -34.75 -11.52
CA ILE A 247 -14.07 -33.58 -11.50
C ILE A 247 -13.30 -32.27 -11.19
N THR A 248 -12.14 -32.38 -10.55
CA THR A 248 -11.27 -31.25 -10.16
C THR A 248 -10.09 -31.05 -11.12
N GLN A 249 -10.07 -31.71 -12.27
CA GLN A 249 -8.93 -31.61 -13.21
C GLN A 249 -8.72 -30.20 -13.80
N LEU A 250 -9.74 -29.33 -13.76
CA LEU A 250 -9.70 -27.96 -14.24
C LEU A 250 -9.42 -26.94 -13.13
N GLU A 251 -9.28 -27.37 -11.88
CA GLU A 251 -9.04 -26.51 -10.72
C GLU A 251 -7.84 -25.55 -10.93
N LYS A 252 -6.75 -26.09 -11.42
CA LYS A 252 -5.53 -25.34 -11.76
C LYS A 252 -5.70 -24.25 -12.81
N PHE A 253 -6.87 -24.14 -13.43
CA PHE A 253 -7.22 -23.09 -14.40
C PHE A 253 -8.41 -22.26 -13.93
N GLU A 254 -8.82 -22.43 -12.68
CA GLU A 254 -9.96 -21.73 -12.12
C GLU A 254 -9.84 -20.22 -12.32
N SER A 255 -10.90 -19.59 -12.81
CA SER A 255 -10.96 -18.14 -13.02
C SER A 255 -9.93 -17.54 -13.99
N MET A 256 -9.09 -18.36 -14.63
CA MET A 256 -8.09 -17.94 -15.60
C MET A 256 -8.66 -17.71 -17.01
N ARG A 257 -7.91 -16.99 -17.82
CA ARG A 257 -8.13 -16.93 -19.27
C ARG A 257 -7.66 -18.23 -19.92
N VAL A 258 -8.58 -18.93 -20.54
CA VAL A 258 -8.29 -20.16 -21.29
C VAL A 258 -8.68 -20.02 -22.75
N GLN A 259 -8.01 -20.78 -23.61
CA GLN A 259 -8.29 -20.90 -25.04
C GLN A 259 -8.51 -22.36 -25.41
N VAL A 260 -9.54 -22.59 -26.20
CA VAL A 260 -9.79 -23.90 -26.82
C VAL A 260 -9.62 -23.75 -28.32
N ASN A 261 -8.69 -24.50 -28.92
CA ASN A 261 -8.39 -24.41 -30.34
C ASN A 261 -9.45 -25.07 -31.24
N SER A 262 -10.15 -26.07 -30.72
CA SER A 262 -11.26 -26.74 -31.43
C SER A 262 -12.26 -27.32 -30.44
N LEU A 263 -13.53 -27.17 -30.75
CA LEU A 263 -14.65 -27.82 -30.03
C LEU A 263 -15.37 -28.74 -30.98
N THR A 264 -15.59 -30.00 -30.56
CA THR A 264 -16.50 -30.89 -31.28
C THR A 264 -17.84 -30.89 -30.54
N VAL A 265 -18.88 -30.45 -31.22
CA VAL A 265 -20.25 -30.53 -30.70
C VAL A 265 -20.75 -31.95 -31.03
N ILE A 266 -21.13 -32.69 -30.02
CA ILE A 266 -21.66 -34.07 -30.12
C ILE A 266 -23.18 -33.99 -30.02
#